data_770595c7f3532e3aa6a9439ca51043c9
#
_entry.id   770595c7f3532e3aa6a9439ca51043c9
#
_cell.length_a   1.000
_cell.length_b   1.000
_cell.length_c   1.000
_cell.angle_alpha   90.00
_cell.angle_beta   90.00
_cell.angle_gamma   90.00
#
_symmetry.space_group_name_H-M   'P 1'
#
loop_
_entity.id
_entity.type
_entity.pdbx_description
1 polymer ?
#
loop_
_entity_poly.entity_id
_entity_poly.type
_entity_poly.pdbx_seq_one_letter_code
_entity_poly.pdbx_strand_id
1 'polypeptide(L)'
;KLDLTMKELAGKTYQETAYEVMKLFLTDFTEEELKYCIEKAYDSKFDTETIAPLVKADGAYYLELFHGSTIAFKDMALSILPYFMTTAAKKNHADKEIVILTATSGDTGKAAMAGFADVPGTRIIVFYPKDGVSRVQELQMVTQKGDNTSVVAIHGNFDDAQTGVKKIFADKEFGAELADHGFQFSSANSINIGRLVPQVVYYVYAYASLLANEEIKDGEEINVTVPTGNFGNILAAYFAKQLGVPIKKLICASNDNKVLYDFFQTGTYDRQRDFILTTSPSMDILISSNLVRLLYLST
;
A
#
# COMPACT_ATOMS: atom_id res chain seq x y z
N LYS A 1 21.03 2.94 2.76
CA LYS A 1 21.28 3.17 1.32
C LYS A 1 21.17 1.85 0.59
N LEU A 2 20.87 1.91 -0.71
CA LEU A 2 20.92 0.74 -1.58
C LEU A 2 22.35 0.17 -1.63
N ASP A 3 22.45 -1.15 -1.69
CA ASP A 3 23.74 -1.85 -1.84
C ASP A 3 24.26 -1.78 -3.28
N LEU A 4 23.31 -1.70 -4.25
CA LEU A 4 23.59 -1.58 -5.68
C LEU A 4 23.42 -0.14 -6.16
N THR A 5 24.20 0.23 -7.16
CA THR A 5 24.02 1.48 -7.90
C THR A 5 22.77 1.44 -8.78
N MET A 6 22.27 2.59 -9.20
CA MET A 6 21.14 2.67 -10.14
C MET A 6 21.45 1.99 -11.48
N LYS A 7 22.72 2.00 -11.93
CA LYS A 7 23.15 1.27 -13.13
C LYS A 7 23.09 -0.25 -12.97
N GLU A 8 23.46 -0.77 -11.82
CA GLU A 8 23.38 -2.21 -11.53
C GLU A 8 21.95 -2.69 -11.38
N LEU A 9 21.03 -1.77 -11.03
CA LEU A 9 19.59 -2.04 -11.00
C LEU A 9 18.93 -1.91 -12.39
N ALA A 10 19.54 -1.13 -13.30
CA ALA A 10 19.06 -1.00 -14.66
C ALA A 10 19.10 -2.38 -15.37
N GLY A 11 17.98 -2.79 -15.92
CA GLY A 11 17.84 -4.10 -16.56
C GLY A 11 17.46 -5.27 -15.63
N LYS A 12 17.36 -5.06 -14.32
CA LYS A 12 16.76 -6.04 -13.40
C LYS A 12 15.24 -6.05 -13.56
N THR A 13 14.66 -7.22 -13.31
CA THR A 13 13.20 -7.36 -13.24
C THR A 13 12.63 -6.62 -12.03
N TYR A 14 11.30 -6.42 -12.03
CA TYR A 14 10.62 -5.86 -10.86
C TYR A 14 10.87 -6.68 -9.59
N GLN A 15 10.80 -8.01 -9.70
CA GLN A 15 11.01 -8.95 -8.58
C GLN A 15 12.44 -8.87 -8.03
N GLU A 16 13.45 -8.82 -8.90
CA GLU A 16 14.85 -8.65 -8.48
C GLU A 16 15.07 -7.29 -7.80
N THR A 17 14.48 -6.21 -8.33
CA THR A 17 14.53 -4.89 -7.69
C THR A 17 13.81 -4.89 -6.35
N ALA A 18 12.67 -5.60 -6.25
CA ALA A 18 11.92 -5.75 -5.02
C ALA A 18 12.76 -6.41 -3.92
N TYR A 19 13.50 -7.47 -4.25
CA TYR A 19 14.41 -8.11 -3.31
C TYR A 19 15.48 -7.14 -2.80
N GLU A 20 16.17 -6.44 -3.70
CA GLU A 20 17.25 -5.50 -3.34
C GLU A 20 16.77 -4.36 -2.43
N VAL A 21 15.54 -3.91 -2.61
CA VAL A 21 14.95 -2.85 -1.79
C VAL A 21 14.43 -3.39 -0.47
N MET A 22 13.64 -4.48 -0.51
CA MET A 22 12.92 -4.97 0.67
C MET A 22 13.85 -5.58 1.73
N LYS A 23 14.97 -6.21 1.33
CA LYS A 23 15.98 -6.74 2.26
C LYS A 23 16.58 -5.68 3.19
N LEU A 24 16.54 -4.40 2.80
CA LEU A 24 17.03 -3.29 3.62
C LEU A 24 16.07 -2.92 4.78
N PHE A 25 14.81 -3.30 4.66
CA PHE A 25 13.76 -3.02 5.64
C PHE A 25 13.35 -4.25 6.45
N LEU A 26 13.40 -5.43 5.83
CA LEU A 26 12.99 -6.71 6.40
C LEU A 26 14.23 -7.55 6.72
N THR A 27 15.09 -7.01 7.60
CA THR A 27 16.42 -7.55 7.90
C THR A 27 16.41 -8.87 8.66
N ASP A 28 15.27 -9.25 9.20
CA ASP A 28 15.02 -10.53 9.88
C ASP A 28 14.49 -11.63 8.95
N PHE A 29 14.15 -11.29 7.69
CA PHE A 29 13.77 -12.29 6.69
C PHE A 29 15.03 -12.86 6.02
N THR A 30 15.04 -14.16 5.79
CA THR A 30 16.09 -14.78 4.95
C THR A 30 15.86 -14.43 3.47
N GLU A 31 16.87 -14.67 2.64
CA GLU A 31 16.75 -14.45 1.19
C GLU A 31 15.62 -15.30 0.59
N GLU A 32 15.55 -16.57 0.98
CA GLU A 32 14.53 -17.53 0.50
C GLU A 32 13.12 -17.10 0.91
N GLU A 33 12.94 -16.65 2.15
CA GLU A 33 11.65 -16.16 2.68
C GLU A 33 11.20 -14.92 1.92
N LEU A 34 12.11 -14.00 1.68
CA LEU A 34 11.77 -12.75 1.00
C LEU A 34 11.47 -12.98 -0.49
N LYS A 35 12.27 -13.80 -1.17
CA LYS A 35 12.02 -14.22 -2.56
C LYS A 35 10.68 -14.95 -2.69
N TYR A 36 10.37 -15.87 -1.77
CA TYR A 36 9.07 -16.53 -1.73
C TYR A 36 7.91 -15.51 -1.66
N CYS A 37 7.98 -14.53 -0.77
CA CYS A 37 6.95 -13.50 -0.65
C CYS A 37 6.79 -12.69 -1.97
N ILE A 38 7.90 -12.32 -2.58
CA ILE A 38 7.95 -11.54 -3.82
C ILE A 38 7.33 -12.34 -4.99
N GLU A 39 7.74 -13.59 -5.16
CA GLU A 39 7.26 -14.46 -6.23
C GLU A 39 5.75 -14.76 -6.11
N LYS A 40 5.27 -14.92 -4.87
CA LYS A 40 3.84 -15.15 -4.62
C LYS A 40 2.99 -13.89 -4.85
N ALA A 41 3.57 -12.71 -4.73
CA ALA A 41 2.87 -11.45 -4.86
C ALA A 41 2.85 -10.93 -6.30
N TYR A 42 4.01 -10.95 -6.97
CA TYR A 42 4.21 -10.31 -8.28
C TYR A 42 4.35 -11.37 -9.36
N ASP A 43 3.23 -11.98 -9.71
CA ASP A 43 3.11 -13.06 -10.69
C ASP A 43 2.03 -12.71 -11.74
N SER A 44 1.45 -13.70 -12.37
CA SER A 44 0.39 -13.57 -13.37
C SER A 44 -0.94 -12.93 -12.86
N LYS A 45 -1.02 -12.54 -11.60
CA LYS A 45 -2.10 -11.67 -11.09
C LYS A 45 -2.00 -10.24 -11.61
N PHE A 46 -0.81 -9.86 -12.09
CA PHE A 46 -0.61 -8.62 -12.82
C PHE A 46 -0.71 -8.91 -14.34
N ASP A 47 -1.38 -8.04 -15.07
CA ASP A 47 -1.63 -8.21 -16.52
C ASP A 47 -0.43 -7.80 -17.40
N THR A 48 0.71 -7.49 -16.76
CA THR A 48 1.98 -7.20 -17.42
C THR A 48 3.17 -7.80 -16.66
N GLU A 49 4.14 -8.34 -17.38
CA GLU A 49 5.36 -8.93 -16.83
C GLU A 49 6.24 -7.90 -16.09
N THR A 50 6.17 -6.65 -16.50
CA THR A 50 6.93 -5.55 -15.87
C THR A 50 6.33 -5.06 -14.56
N ILE A 51 5.16 -5.55 -14.17
CA ILE A 51 4.43 -5.26 -12.92
C ILE A 51 4.05 -3.77 -12.77
N ALA A 52 4.99 -2.86 -12.93
CA ALA A 52 4.82 -1.41 -12.83
C ALA A 52 5.51 -0.71 -14.02
N PRO A 53 4.96 -0.78 -15.22
CA PRO A 53 5.54 -0.19 -16.41
C PRO A 53 5.61 1.33 -16.32
N LEU A 54 6.63 1.90 -16.95
CA LEU A 54 6.81 3.34 -17.08
C LEU A 54 6.52 3.74 -18.54
N VAL A 55 5.46 4.52 -18.73
CA VAL A 55 4.98 4.93 -20.06
C VAL A 55 5.27 6.40 -20.29
N LYS A 56 5.84 6.71 -21.47
CA LYS A 56 6.10 8.10 -21.89
C LYS A 56 4.90 8.65 -22.66
N ALA A 57 4.33 9.75 -22.19
CA ALA A 57 3.26 10.46 -22.87
C ALA A 57 3.32 11.96 -22.54
N ASP A 58 2.95 12.81 -23.49
CA ASP A 58 2.81 14.27 -23.33
C ASP A 58 4.04 14.95 -22.67
N GLY A 59 5.24 14.47 -22.94
CA GLY A 59 6.49 15.04 -22.39
C GLY A 59 6.77 14.68 -20.93
N ALA A 60 6.02 13.73 -20.36
CA ALA A 60 6.21 13.20 -19.02
C ALA A 60 6.27 11.67 -19.04
N TYR A 61 6.65 11.07 -17.91
CA TYR A 61 6.63 9.63 -17.69
C TYR A 61 5.55 9.30 -16.65
N TYR A 62 4.75 8.30 -16.95
CA TYR A 62 3.67 7.82 -16.10
C TYR A 62 4.01 6.43 -15.59
N LEU A 63 4.17 6.32 -14.28
CA LEU A 63 4.34 5.04 -13.62
C LEU A 63 2.97 4.43 -13.39
N GLU A 64 2.66 3.40 -14.17
CA GLU A 64 1.36 2.74 -14.13
C GLU A 64 1.32 1.71 -13.01
N LEU A 65 0.45 1.91 -12.02
CA LEU A 65 0.31 1.07 -10.82
C LEU A 65 -1.03 0.33 -10.77
N PHE A 66 -1.74 0.25 -11.89
CA PHE A 66 -3.09 -0.30 -11.97
C PHE A 66 -3.17 -1.68 -12.65
N HIS A 67 -2.04 -2.35 -12.84
CA HIS A 67 -1.96 -3.65 -13.53
C HIS A 67 -2.29 -4.85 -12.63
N GLY A 68 -2.57 -4.64 -11.35
CA GLY A 68 -2.94 -5.70 -10.42
C GLY A 68 -4.42 -6.08 -10.48
N SER A 69 -4.80 -7.10 -9.73
CA SER A 69 -6.12 -7.77 -9.77
C SER A 69 -7.32 -6.84 -9.55
N THR A 70 -7.15 -5.72 -8.86
CA THR A 70 -8.26 -4.78 -8.57
C THR A 70 -8.13 -3.43 -9.28
N ILE A 71 -7.15 -3.31 -10.19
CA ILE A 71 -6.91 -2.10 -11.00
C ILE A 71 -6.66 -0.88 -10.10
N ALA A 72 -5.99 -1.06 -8.98
CA ALA A 72 -5.66 -0.01 -8.03
C ALA A 72 -4.19 -0.12 -7.59
N PHE A 73 -3.52 1.02 -7.39
CA PHE A 73 -2.12 1.05 -6.91
C PHE A 73 -1.94 0.30 -5.58
N LYS A 74 -3.01 0.12 -4.83
CA LYS A 74 -3.00 -0.60 -3.54
C LYS A 74 -2.64 -2.08 -3.70
N ASP A 75 -2.88 -2.66 -4.87
CA ASP A 75 -2.49 -4.04 -5.20
C ASP A 75 -0.98 -4.24 -5.06
N MET A 76 -0.17 -3.22 -5.39
CA MET A 76 1.29 -3.28 -5.28
C MET A 76 1.79 -3.66 -3.88
N ALA A 77 1.05 -3.29 -2.84
CA ALA A 77 1.41 -3.62 -1.47
C ALA A 77 0.51 -4.70 -0.85
N LEU A 78 -0.77 -4.76 -1.23
CA LEU A 78 -1.70 -5.72 -0.64
C LEU A 78 -1.53 -7.13 -1.20
N SER A 79 -0.94 -7.29 -2.38
CA SER A 79 -0.59 -8.61 -2.92
C SER A 79 0.52 -9.31 -2.14
N ILE A 80 1.47 -8.57 -1.55
CA ILE A 80 2.58 -9.15 -0.80
C ILE A 80 2.35 -9.21 0.71
N LEU A 81 1.53 -8.32 1.25
CA LEU A 81 1.30 -8.21 2.69
C LEU A 81 0.91 -9.53 3.38
N PRO A 82 -0.01 -10.36 2.85
CA PRO A 82 -0.36 -11.63 3.48
C PRO A 82 0.82 -12.58 3.59
N TYR A 83 1.71 -12.60 2.61
CA TYR A 83 2.92 -13.45 2.64
C TYR A 83 3.95 -12.96 3.66
N PHE A 84 4.13 -11.65 3.81
CA PHE A 84 4.94 -11.09 4.90
C PHE A 84 4.38 -11.49 6.27
N MET A 85 3.08 -11.36 6.44
CA MET A 85 2.44 -11.65 7.72
C MET A 85 2.53 -13.14 8.09
N THR A 86 2.26 -14.03 7.14
CA THR A 86 2.31 -15.49 7.39
C THR A 86 3.75 -15.97 7.56
N THR A 87 4.72 -15.41 6.85
CA THR A 87 6.15 -15.72 7.05
C THR A 87 6.62 -15.23 8.42
N ALA A 88 6.28 -13.99 8.81
CA ALA A 88 6.60 -13.47 10.12
C ALA A 88 5.94 -14.29 11.26
N ALA A 89 4.68 -14.70 11.08
CA ALA A 89 4.00 -15.57 12.05
C ALA A 89 4.75 -16.90 12.24
N LYS A 90 5.15 -17.56 11.18
CA LYS A 90 5.95 -18.80 11.24
C LYS A 90 7.28 -18.60 11.96
N LYS A 91 7.99 -17.51 11.68
CA LYS A 91 9.27 -17.17 12.34
C LYS A 91 9.11 -16.95 13.83
N ASN A 92 8.01 -16.36 14.24
CA ASN A 92 7.71 -16.10 15.66
C ASN A 92 6.98 -17.25 16.34
N HIS A 93 6.88 -18.42 15.68
CA HIS A 93 6.16 -19.59 16.20
C HIS A 93 4.71 -19.25 16.64
N ALA A 94 4.09 -18.30 15.94
CA ALA A 94 2.69 -17.96 16.15
C ALA A 94 1.82 -19.03 15.50
N ASP A 95 1.00 -19.69 16.30
CA ASP A 95 0.11 -20.79 15.91
C ASP A 95 -1.30 -20.35 15.58
N LYS A 96 -1.59 -19.05 15.74
CA LYS A 96 -2.93 -18.46 15.53
C LYS A 96 -3.14 -18.01 14.10
N GLU A 97 -4.34 -18.27 13.59
CA GLU A 97 -4.78 -17.75 12.29
C GLU A 97 -4.96 -16.24 12.38
N ILE A 98 -4.44 -15.52 11.39
CA ILE A 98 -4.47 -14.04 11.37
C ILE A 98 -5.81 -13.57 10.79
N VAL A 99 -6.60 -12.85 11.59
CA VAL A 99 -7.86 -12.25 11.15
C VAL A 99 -7.66 -10.76 10.86
N ILE A 100 -7.76 -10.39 9.60
CA ILE A 100 -7.69 -9.02 9.14
C ILE A 100 -9.07 -8.37 9.21
N LEU A 101 -9.18 -7.30 9.99
CA LEU A 101 -10.37 -6.45 9.96
C LEU A 101 -10.04 -5.15 9.23
N THR A 102 -10.85 -4.80 8.26
CA THR A 102 -10.65 -3.59 7.45
C THR A 102 -11.97 -2.85 7.27
N ALA A 103 -12.01 -1.58 7.68
CA ALA A 103 -13.03 -0.64 7.23
C ALA A 103 -12.56 0.02 5.93
N THR A 104 -13.45 0.15 4.96
CA THR A 104 -13.10 0.70 3.66
C THR A 104 -14.14 1.67 3.12
N SER A 105 -13.65 2.65 2.37
CA SER A 105 -14.46 3.50 1.49
C SER A 105 -14.45 2.99 0.03
N GLY A 106 -13.95 1.75 -0.20
CA GLY A 106 -13.94 1.07 -1.49
C GLY A 106 -12.62 0.39 -1.83
N ASP A 107 -11.61 1.12 -2.29
CA ASP A 107 -10.39 0.56 -2.89
C ASP A 107 -9.55 -0.30 -1.95
N THR A 108 -9.39 0.09 -0.69
CA THR A 108 -8.57 -0.68 0.25
C THR A 108 -9.20 -2.04 0.54
N GLY A 109 -10.52 -2.08 0.74
CA GLY A 109 -11.23 -3.32 1.04
C GLY A 109 -11.15 -4.33 -0.09
N LYS A 110 -11.46 -3.90 -1.32
CA LYS A 110 -11.38 -4.78 -2.50
C LYS A 110 -9.98 -5.32 -2.75
N ALA A 111 -8.96 -4.45 -2.65
CA ALA A 111 -7.56 -4.85 -2.86
C ALA A 111 -7.04 -5.76 -1.75
N ALA A 112 -7.44 -5.52 -0.49
CA ALA A 112 -7.12 -6.40 0.62
C ALA A 112 -7.79 -7.77 0.47
N MET A 113 -9.08 -7.82 0.12
CA MET A 113 -9.76 -9.10 -0.14
C MET A 113 -9.06 -9.90 -1.23
N ALA A 114 -8.72 -9.27 -2.36
CA ALA A 114 -8.03 -9.94 -3.46
C ALA A 114 -6.64 -10.45 -3.05
N GLY A 115 -5.88 -9.65 -2.27
CA GLY A 115 -4.54 -10.03 -1.82
C GLY A 115 -4.54 -11.17 -0.79
N PHE A 116 -5.52 -11.22 0.11
CA PHE A 116 -5.63 -12.23 1.16
C PHE A 116 -6.44 -13.47 0.74
N ALA A 117 -7.13 -13.43 -0.41
CA ALA A 117 -7.96 -14.55 -0.87
C ALA A 117 -7.16 -15.85 -0.94
N ASP A 118 -7.65 -16.87 -0.25
CA ASP A 118 -7.09 -18.23 -0.19
C ASP A 118 -5.63 -18.33 0.27
N VAL A 119 -5.11 -17.28 0.95
CA VAL A 119 -3.79 -17.36 1.59
C VAL A 119 -3.91 -18.11 2.91
N PRO A 120 -3.26 -19.29 3.06
CA PRO A 120 -3.37 -20.11 4.25
C PRO A 120 -2.89 -19.38 5.51
N GLY A 121 -3.63 -19.58 6.63
CA GLY A 121 -3.33 -18.95 7.92
C GLY A 121 -3.83 -17.51 8.04
N THR A 122 -4.67 -17.07 7.09
CA THR A 122 -5.30 -15.74 7.13
C THR A 122 -6.79 -15.81 6.90
N ARG A 123 -7.53 -14.89 7.52
CA ARG A 123 -8.93 -14.54 7.21
C ARG A 123 -9.03 -13.04 7.05
N ILE A 124 -9.97 -12.61 6.21
CA ILE A 124 -10.24 -11.18 6.04
C ILE A 124 -11.73 -10.90 6.12
N ILE A 125 -12.06 -9.88 6.90
CA ILE A 125 -13.42 -9.34 7.03
C ILE A 125 -13.36 -7.86 6.69
N VAL A 126 -14.11 -7.46 5.66
CA VAL A 126 -14.17 -6.07 5.19
C VAL A 126 -15.52 -5.47 5.53
N PHE A 127 -15.51 -4.33 6.20
CA PHE A 127 -16.70 -3.55 6.51
C PHE A 127 -16.75 -2.32 5.60
N TYR A 128 -17.89 -2.12 4.94
CA TYR A 128 -18.10 -0.95 4.08
C TYR A 128 -19.47 -0.32 4.32
N PRO A 129 -19.62 0.99 4.15
CA PRO A 129 -20.92 1.64 4.26
C PRO A 129 -21.80 1.23 3.07
N LYS A 130 -22.98 0.68 3.36
CA LYS A 130 -23.99 0.43 2.35
C LYS A 130 -24.33 1.76 1.68
N ASP A 131 -24.34 1.80 0.36
CA ASP A 131 -24.54 3.01 -0.43
C ASP A 131 -23.43 4.08 -0.32
N GLY A 132 -22.31 3.78 0.38
CA GLY A 132 -21.18 4.69 0.56
C GLY A 132 -19.93 4.34 -0.27
N VAL A 133 -20.04 3.39 -1.20
CA VAL A 133 -19.00 2.99 -2.16
C VAL A 133 -19.59 2.99 -3.57
N SER A 134 -18.74 3.09 -4.60
CA SER A 134 -19.25 2.98 -5.97
C SER A 134 -19.77 1.58 -6.27
N ARG A 135 -20.69 1.45 -7.21
CA ARG A 135 -21.24 0.15 -7.60
C ARG A 135 -20.16 -0.84 -8.07
N VAL A 136 -19.14 -0.36 -8.76
CA VAL A 136 -18.02 -1.18 -9.21
C VAL A 136 -17.22 -1.71 -8.01
N GLN A 137 -16.90 -0.85 -7.06
CA GLN A 137 -16.17 -1.23 -5.84
C GLN A 137 -16.98 -2.23 -4.99
N GLU A 138 -18.29 -2.01 -4.83
CA GLU A 138 -19.17 -2.94 -4.16
C GLU A 138 -19.14 -4.32 -4.85
N LEU A 139 -19.34 -4.36 -6.16
CA LEU A 139 -19.31 -5.59 -6.93
C LEU A 139 -17.96 -6.31 -6.81
N GLN A 140 -16.85 -5.60 -6.87
CA GLN A 140 -15.53 -6.19 -6.68
C GLN A 140 -15.36 -6.85 -5.30
N MET A 141 -16.02 -6.32 -4.26
CA MET A 141 -15.98 -6.93 -2.91
C MET A 141 -16.94 -8.10 -2.79
N VAL A 142 -18.22 -7.94 -3.18
CA VAL A 142 -19.25 -8.98 -2.98
C VAL A 142 -19.09 -10.17 -3.91
N THR A 143 -18.39 -10.03 -5.02
CA THR A 143 -18.09 -11.14 -5.95
C THR A 143 -16.68 -11.72 -5.75
N GLN A 144 -15.88 -11.19 -4.81
CA GLN A 144 -14.57 -11.76 -4.51
C GLN A 144 -14.71 -13.22 -4.07
N LYS A 145 -13.98 -14.10 -4.75
CA LYS A 145 -13.90 -15.51 -4.38
C LYS A 145 -12.79 -15.71 -3.35
N GLY A 146 -12.95 -16.74 -2.53
CA GLY A 146 -12.00 -17.14 -1.51
C GLY A 146 -12.72 -17.63 -0.26
N ASP A 147 -12.33 -18.80 0.25
CA ASP A 147 -13.01 -19.44 1.40
C ASP A 147 -12.70 -18.71 2.72
N ASN A 148 -11.70 -17.84 2.73
CA ASN A 148 -11.24 -17.07 3.88
C ASN A 148 -11.65 -15.59 3.82
N THR A 149 -12.48 -15.18 2.86
CA THR A 149 -12.91 -13.79 2.66
C THR A 149 -14.35 -13.57 3.09
N SER A 150 -14.61 -12.46 3.76
CA SER A 150 -15.96 -12.03 4.15
C SER A 150 -16.12 -10.54 3.96
N VAL A 151 -17.29 -10.10 3.54
CA VAL A 151 -17.62 -8.68 3.39
C VAL A 151 -18.96 -8.38 4.06
N VAL A 152 -19.00 -7.26 4.77
CA VAL A 152 -20.17 -6.84 5.55
C VAL A 152 -20.52 -5.40 5.21
N ALA A 153 -21.70 -5.18 4.66
CA ALA A 153 -22.27 -3.84 4.50
C ALA A 153 -22.86 -3.36 5.82
N ILE A 154 -22.51 -2.16 6.25
CA ILE A 154 -23.09 -1.55 7.44
C ILE A 154 -24.04 -0.42 7.07
N HIS A 155 -25.07 -0.20 7.89
CA HIS A 155 -25.88 1.02 7.84
C HIS A 155 -25.16 2.12 8.60
N GLY A 156 -24.59 3.09 7.89
CA GLY A 156 -23.76 4.16 8.42
C GLY A 156 -22.78 4.68 7.36
N ASN A 157 -21.85 5.49 7.76
CA ASN A 157 -20.81 6.03 6.89
C ASN A 157 -19.44 5.31 7.13
N PHE A 158 -18.41 5.77 6.42
CA PHE A 158 -17.06 5.20 6.56
C PHE A 158 -16.47 5.38 7.98
N ASP A 159 -16.76 6.51 8.63
CA ASP A 159 -16.26 6.77 9.99
C ASP A 159 -16.92 5.84 11.02
N ASP A 160 -18.19 5.47 10.80
CA ASP A 160 -18.88 4.48 11.63
C ASP A 160 -18.22 3.10 11.49
N ALA A 161 -17.92 2.66 10.27
CA ALA A 161 -17.21 1.42 10.00
C ALA A 161 -15.82 1.43 10.65
N GLN A 162 -15.06 2.49 10.48
CA GLN A 162 -13.73 2.64 11.05
C GLN A 162 -13.75 2.66 12.59
N THR A 163 -14.73 3.35 13.17
CA THR A 163 -14.91 3.41 14.62
C THR A 163 -15.28 2.04 15.19
N GLY A 164 -16.16 1.30 14.49
CA GLY A 164 -16.52 -0.07 14.84
C GLY A 164 -15.30 -1.01 14.87
N VAL A 165 -14.49 -0.99 13.81
CA VAL A 165 -13.26 -1.78 13.73
C VAL A 165 -12.27 -1.40 14.85
N LYS A 166 -12.09 -0.10 15.14
CA LYS A 166 -11.23 0.35 16.25
C LYS A 166 -11.74 -0.13 17.62
N LYS A 167 -13.06 -0.14 17.84
CA LYS A 167 -13.65 -0.68 19.08
C LYS A 167 -13.36 -2.17 19.23
N ILE A 168 -13.49 -2.95 18.16
CA ILE A 168 -13.18 -4.39 18.16
C ILE A 168 -11.69 -4.60 18.51
N PHE A 169 -10.77 -3.86 17.92
CA PHE A 169 -9.34 -3.95 18.25
C PHE A 169 -9.02 -3.54 19.68
N ALA A 170 -9.79 -2.63 20.27
CA ALA A 170 -9.60 -2.17 21.65
C ALA A 170 -10.22 -3.11 22.69
N ASP A 171 -11.10 -4.01 22.28
CA ASP A 171 -11.79 -4.96 23.16
C ASP A 171 -10.84 -6.11 23.52
N LYS A 172 -10.27 -6.03 24.73
CA LYS A 172 -9.30 -7.02 25.23
C LYS A 172 -9.95 -8.36 25.59
N GLU A 173 -11.21 -8.35 26.06
CA GLU A 173 -11.94 -9.56 26.42
C GLU A 173 -12.25 -10.36 25.16
N PHE A 174 -12.80 -9.72 24.13
CA PHE A 174 -13.05 -10.34 22.85
C PHE A 174 -11.76 -10.80 22.16
N GLY A 175 -10.68 -10.02 22.26
CA GLY A 175 -9.37 -10.42 21.74
C GLY A 175 -8.80 -11.67 22.43
N ALA A 176 -9.01 -11.81 23.74
CA ALA A 176 -8.60 -12.99 24.50
C ALA A 176 -9.45 -14.22 24.12
N GLU A 177 -10.77 -14.07 24.04
CA GLU A 177 -11.68 -15.13 23.59
C GLU A 177 -11.29 -15.66 22.20
N LEU A 178 -10.99 -14.77 21.24
CA LEU A 178 -10.53 -15.17 19.92
C LEU A 178 -9.17 -15.88 19.97
N ALA A 179 -8.29 -15.43 20.85
CA ALA A 179 -6.99 -16.06 21.03
C ALA A 179 -7.10 -17.49 21.57
N ASP A 180 -8.06 -17.76 22.45
CA ASP A 180 -8.37 -19.10 22.98
C ASP A 180 -8.97 -20.02 21.88
N HIS A 181 -9.57 -19.45 20.86
CA HIS A 181 -10.08 -20.16 19.68
C HIS A 181 -9.07 -20.24 18.53
N GLY A 182 -7.82 -19.87 18.75
CA GLY A 182 -6.76 -19.97 17.74
C GLY A 182 -6.70 -18.83 16.72
N PHE A 183 -7.28 -17.67 17.02
CA PHE A 183 -7.27 -16.50 16.15
C PHE A 183 -6.53 -15.31 16.77
N GLN A 184 -6.02 -14.43 15.92
CA GLN A 184 -5.46 -13.14 16.33
C GLN A 184 -5.81 -12.04 15.33
N PHE A 185 -6.14 -10.87 15.84
CA PHE A 185 -6.43 -9.72 14.99
C PHE A 185 -5.17 -9.10 14.39
N SER A 186 -5.32 -8.60 13.17
CA SER A 186 -4.35 -7.72 12.53
C SER A 186 -5.04 -6.77 11.55
N SER A 187 -4.26 -5.82 11.01
CA SER A 187 -4.77 -4.77 10.14
C SER A 187 -4.00 -4.68 8.83
N ALA A 188 -4.72 -4.49 7.73
CA ALA A 188 -4.18 -4.19 6.42
C ALA A 188 -4.25 -2.68 6.06
N ASN A 189 -4.45 -1.80 7.02
CA ASN A 189 -4.53 -0.36 6.79
C ASN A 189 -3.18 0.24 6.38
N SER A 190 -3.20 1.45 5.81
CA SER A 190 -2.01 2.13 5.28
C SER A 190 -0.95 2.50 6.32
N ILE A 191 -1.29 2.42 7.61
CA ILE A 191 -0.32 2.57 8.72
C ILE A 191 0.57 1.34 8.92
N ASN A 192 0.21 0.18 8.38
CA ASN A 192 1.04 -1.02 8.43
C ASN A 192 2.30 -0.80 7.59
N ILE A 193 3.48 -1.03 8.17
CA ILE A 193 4.77 -0.86 7.47
C ILE A 193 4.90 -1.79 6.26
N GLY A 194 4.29 -2.98 6.32
CA GLY A 194 4.22 -3.93 5.20
C GLY A 194 3.41 -3.40 4.00
N ARG A 195 2.67 -2.29 4.18
CA ARG A 195 2.05 -1.54 3.09
C ARG A 195 2.94 -0.43 2.53
N LEU A 196 3.89 0.07 3.31
CA LEU A 196 4.78 1.15 2.91
C LEU A 196 6.01 0.63 2.14
N VAL A 197 6.68 -0.38 2.68
CA VAL A 197 7.93 -0.93 2.12
C VAL A 197 7.79 -1.36 0.66
N PRO A 198 6.74 -2.11 0.25
CA PRO A 198 6.59 -2.50 -1.15
C PRO A 198 6.45 -1.31 -2.12
N GLN A 199 5.97 -0.18 -1.62
CA GLN A 199 5.82 1.02 -2.44
C GLN A 199 7.15 1.73 -2.72
N VAL A 200 8.18 1.50 -1.93
CA VAL A 200 9.53 2.03 -2.21
C VAL A 200 10.10 1.42 -3.48
N VAL A 201 9.78 0.15 -3.74
CA VAL A 201 10.29 -0.64 -4.85
C VAL A 201 10.02 0.02 -6.19
N TYR A 202 8.78 0.40 -6.45
CA TYR A 202 8.42 0.90 -7.78
C TYR A 202 9.03 2.29 -8.09
N TYR A 203 9.43 3.07 -7.10
CA TYR A 203 10.20 4.30 -7.34
C TYR A 203 11.65 4.02 -7.72
N VAL A 204 12.27 3.04 -7.08
CA VAL A 204 13.62 2.57 -7.44
C VAL A 204 13.58 1.96 -8.85
N TYR A 205 12.59 1.10 -9.10
CA TYR A 205 12.39 0.44 -10.39
C TYR A 205 12.13 1.45 -11.53
N ALA A 206 11.29 2.47 -11.28
CA ALA A 206 11.01 3.52 -12.27
C ALA A 206 12.28 4.29 -12.67
N TYR A 207 13.12 4.67 -11.70
CA TYR A 207 14.40 5.33 -12.00
C TYR A 207 15.36 4.41 -12.77
N ALA A 208 15.47 3.15 -12.34
CA ALA A 208 16.28 2.14 -13.03
C ALA A 208 15.79 1.91 -14.47
N SER A 209 14.48 1.91 -14.69
CA SER A 209 13.87 1.78 -16.02
C SER A 209 14.18 2.98 -16.93
N LEU A 210 14.18 4.21 -16.40
CA LEU A 210 14.60 5.39 -17.15
C LEU A 210 16.06 5.28 -17.61
N LEU A 211 16.94 4.77 -16.76
CA LEU A 211 18.33 4.52 -17.11
C LEU A 211 18.49 3.40 -18.16
N ALA A 212 17.78 2.29 -17.98
CA ALA A 212 17.83 1.16 -18.90
C ALA A 212 17.37 1.53 -20.32
N ASN A 213 16.40 2.45 -20.41
CA ASN A 213 15.86 2.94 -21.67
C ASN A 213 16.61 4.16 -22.23
N GLU A 214 17.74 4.56 -21.62
CA GLU A 214 18.55 5.71 -22.02
C GLU A 214 17.78 7.06 -22.05
N GLU A 215 16.70 7.16 -21.28
CA GLU A 215 15.86 8.37 -21.18
C GLU A 215 16.47 9.44 -20.26
N ILE A 216 17.35 9.04 -19.34
CA ILE A 216 18.13 9.90 -18.46
C ILE A 216 19.57 9.41 -18.35
N LYS A 217 20.47 10.31 -17.94
CA LYS A 217 21.86 9.95 -17.59
C LYS A 217 21.95 9.49 -16.14
N ASP A 218 22.98 8.70 -15.85
CA ASP A 218 23.26 8.29 -14.47
C ASP A 218 23.49 9.49 -13.56
N GLY A 219 22.78 9.51 -12.43
CA GLY A 219 22.79 10.62 -11.49
C GLY A 219 21.94 11.83 -11.90
N GLU A 220 21.29 11.80 -13.04
CA GLU A 220 20.35 12.86 -13.43
C GLU A 220 19.15 12.90 -12.50
N GLU A 221 18.87 14.08 -11.94
CA GLU A 221 17.77 14.24 -10.99
C GLU A 221 16.41 14.30 -11.69
N ILE A 222 15.43 13.55 -11.15
CA ILE A 222 14.04 13.59 -11.60
C ILE A 222 13.12 14.25 -10.58
N ASN A 223 12.01 14.80 -11.05
CA ASN A 223 10.90 15.21 -10.19
C ASN A 223 9.82 14.13 -10.20
N VAL A 224 9.20 13.87 -9.05
CA VAL A 224 8.14 12.87 -8.90
C VAL A 224 6.88 13.55 -8.38
N THR A 225 5.80 13.46 -9.16
CA THR A 225 4.47 13.95 -8.75
C THR A 225 3.62 12.78 -8.29
N VAL A 226 3.05 12.90 -7.10
CA VAL A 226 2.26 11.84 -6.49
C VAL A 226 0.88 12.38 -6.09
N PRO A 227 -0.19 11.88 -6.71
CA PRO A 227 -1.55 12.08 -6.19
C PRO A 227 -1.62 11.53 -4.76
N THR A 228 -1.95 12.39 -3.79
CA THR A 228 -1.71 12.08 -2.39
C THR A 228 -2.98 12.16 -1.55
N GLY A 229 -3.28 11.08 -0.82
CA GLY A 229 -4.32 11.01 0.22
C GLY A 229 -3.71 10.70 1.58
N ASN A 230 -3.56 9.42 1.95
CA ASN A 230 -2.99 8.99 3.24
C ASN A 230 -1.48 9.17 3.41
N PHE A 231 -0.82 9.82 2.47
CA PHE A 231 0.62 10.11 2.47
C PHE A 231 1.56 8.89 2.37
N GLY A 232 1.04 7.68 2.26
CA GLY A 232 1.86 6.45 2.19
C GLY A 232 2.70 6.40 0.93
N ASN A 233 2.10 6.65 -0.22
CA ASN A 233 2.76 6.57 -1.52
C ASN A 233 3.90 7.59 -1.64
N ILE A 234 3.66 8.88 -1.36
CA ILE A 234 4.72 9.91 -1.45
C ILE A 234 5.80 9.72 -0.37
N LEU A 235 5.46 9.17 0.80
CA LEU A 235 6.43 8.80 1.82
C LEU A 235 7.35 7.68 1.33
N ALA A 236 6.83 6.71 0.57
CA ALA A 236 7.65 5.69 -0.06
C ALA A 236 8.63 6.29 -1.09
N ALA A 237 8.20 7.29 -1.86
CA ALA A 237 9.10 8.06 -2.74
C ALA A 237 10.19 8.81 -1.94
N TYR A 238 9.84 9.36 -0.78
CA TYR A 238 10.81 9.96 0.14
C TYR A 238 11.84 8.93 0.62
N PHE A 239 11.42 7.73 1.00
CA PHE A 239 12.35 6.66 1.36
C PHE A 239 13.23 6.24 0.19
N ALA A 240 12.70 6.12 -1.02
CA ALA A 240 13.52 5.86 -2.21
C ALA A 240 14.60 6.93 -2.40
N LYS A 241 14.26 8.21 -2.22
CA LYS A 241 15.23 9.32 -2.22
C LYS A 241 16.30 9.14 -1.13
N GLN A 242 15.92 8.78 0.09
CA GLN A 242 16.87 8.55 1.19
C GLN A 242 17.77 7.33 0.94
N LEU A 243 17.29 6.34 0.20
CA LEU A 243 18.08 5.19 -0.25
C LEU A 243 19.11 5.54 -1.31
N GLY A 244 18.98 6.69 -1.97
CA GLY A 244 19.95 7.21 -2.93
C GLY A 244 19.42 7.37 -4.36
N VAL A 245 18.12 7.17 -4.59
CA VAL A 245 17.52 7.49 -5.90
C VAL A 245 17.59 9.00 -6.13
N PRO A 246 18.11 9.47 -7.27
CA PRO A 246 18.27 10.90 -7.57
C PRO A 246 16.93 11.61 -7.83
N ILE A 247 16.16 11.81 -6.76
CA ILE A 247 14.89 12.55 -6.80
C ILE A 247 15.15 13.96 -6.31
N LYS A 248 14.93 14.96 -7.18
CA LYS A 248 15.07 16.37 -6.84
C LYS A 248 13.93 16.86 -5.98
N LYS A 249 12.71 16.77 -6.50
CA LYS A 249 11.48 17.23 -5.84
C LYS A 249 10.44 16.13 -5.79
N LEU A 250 9.76 16.05 -4.65
CA LEU A 250 8.50 15.32 -4.47
C LEU A 250 7.36 16.34 -4.51
N ILE A 251 6.44 16.17 -5.44
CA ILE A 251 5.32 17.07 -5.65
C ILE A 251 4.07 16.37 -5.12
N CYS A 252 3.55 16.87 -4.00
CA CYS A 252 2.34 16.36 -3.36
C CYS A 252 1.11 16.96 -4.07
N ALA A 253 0.53 16.22 -5.00
CA ALA A 253 -0.67 16.66 -5.69
C ALA A 253 -1.92 16.35 -4.86
N SER A 254 -2.83 17.32 -4.77
CA SER A 254 -4.12 17.23 -4.07
C SER A 254 -5.27 17.39 -5.02
N ASN A 255 -6.41 16.75 -4.71
CA ASN A 255 -7.71 17.14 -5.23
C ASN A 255 -8.34 18.26 -4.35
N ASP A 256 -9.66 18.49 -4.45
CA ASP A 256 -10.34 19.52 -3.66
C ASP A 256 -10.27 19.31 -2.14
N ASN A 257 -10.00 18.06 -1.69
CA ASN A 257 -9.67 17.76 -0.29
C ASN A 257 -8.21 18.13 0.00
N LYS A 258 -7.86 19.40 -0.11
CA LYS A 258 -6.50 19.94 -0.14
C LYS A 258 -5.85 20.19 1.22
N VAL A 259 -6.16 19.41 2.22
CA VAL A 259 -5.62 19.58 3.58
C VAL A 259 -4.08 19.59 3.61
N LEU A 260 -3.43 18.71 2.82
CA LEU A 260 -1.97 18.65 2.71
C LEU A 260 -1.39 19.91 2.03
N TYR A 261 -2.02 20.37 0.95
CA TYR A 261 -1.59 21.60 0.28
C TYR A 261 -1.60 22.78 1.26
N ASP A 262 -2.71 23.00 1.96
CA ASP A 262 -2.82 24.09 2.92
C ASP A 262 -1.83 23.92 4.08
N PHE A 263 -1.62 22.69 4.58
CA PHE A 263 -0.63 22.41 5.60
C PHE A 263 0.79 22.81 5.16
N PHE A 264 1.21 22.43 3.97
CA PHE A 264 2.54 22.80 3.45
C PHE A 264 2.69 24.29 3.19
N GLN A 265 1.59 25.03 2.94
CA GLN A 265 1.63 26.49 2.80
C GLN A 265 1.65 27.22 4.14
N THR A 266 0.95 26.72 5.15
CA THR A 266 0.66 27.47 6.39
C THR A 266 1.38 26.91 7.63
N GLY A 267 1.82 25.66 7.57
CA GLY A 267 2.32 24.91 8.75
C GLY A 267 1.21 24.44 9.69
N THR A 268 -0.07 24.72 9.39
CA THR A 268 -1.21 24.34 10.22
C THR A 268 -1.99 23.21 9.59
N TYR A 269 -2.12 22.08 10.29
CA TYR A 269 -2.93 20.95 9.84
C TYR A 269 -4.35 21.06 10.37
N ASP A 270 -5.24 21.62 9.53
CA ASP A 270 -6.65 21.80 9.85
C ASP A 270 -7.48 20.57 9.42
N ARG A 271 -8.07 19.87 10.40
CA ARG A 271 -8.91 18.69 10.21
C ARG A 271 -10.42 19.02 10.16
N GLN A 272 -10.81 20.24 10.53
CA GLN A 272 -12.22 20.66 10.59
C GLN A 272 -12.62 21.24 9.23
N ARG A 273 -12.88 20.32 8.29
CA ARG A 273 -13.22 20.67 6.90
C ARG A 273 -14.37 19.81 6.41
N ASP A 274 -15.13 20.37 5.48
CA ASP A 274 -16.13 19.60 4.74
C ASP A 274 -15.44 18.57 3.85
N PHE A 275 -16.00 17.38 3.81
CA PHE A 275 -15.55 16.30 2.93
C PHE A 275 -16.16 16.52 1.54
N ILE A 276 -15.32 16.51 0.51
CA ILE A 276 -15.72 16.72 -0.88
C ILE A 276 -15.56 15.43 -1.66
N LEU A 277 -16.64 14.92 -2.26
CA LEU A 277 -16.58 13.80 -3.20
C LEU A 277 -16.04 14.29 -4.54
N THR A 278 -14.93 13.67 -4.99
CA THR A 278 -14.28 14.02 -6.25
C THR A 278 -14.27 12.84 -7.24
N THR A 279 -13.77 13.07 -8.44
CA THR A 279 -13.54 12.03 -9.44
C THR A 279 -12.32 11.17 -9.14
N SER A 280 -11.57 11.46 -8.07
CA SER A 280 -10.43 10.69 -7.57
C SER A 280 -10.67 10.19 -6.14
N PRO A 281 -11.67 9.31 -5.91
CA PRO A 281 -12.17 8.98 -4.58
C PRO A 281 -11.12 8.31 -3.68
N SER A 282 -10.13 7.65 -4.25
CA SER A 282 -9.01 7.06 -3.49
C SER A 282 -8.17 8.10 -2.74
N MET A 283 -8.24 9.37 -3.18
CA MET A 283 -7.51 10.51 -2.61
C MET A 283 -8.42 11.48 -1.84
N ASP A 284 -9.70 11.16 -1.67
CA ASP A 284 -10.64 11.93 -0.85
C ASP A 284 -10.36 11.66 0.64
N ILE A 285 -9.34 12.30 1.16
CA ILE A 285 -8.81 12.07 2.52
C ILE A 285 -8.62 13.41 3.22
N LEU A 286 -9.19 13.55 4.40
CA LEU A 286 -8.97 14.71 5.29
C LEU A 286 -7.92 14.46 6.36
N ILE A 287 -7.65 13.20 6.73
CA ILE A 287 -6.67 12.84 7.74
C ILE A 287 -5.60 11.91 7.13
N SER A 288 -4.47 12.49 6.78
CA SER A 288 -3.33 11.78 6.18
C SER A 288 -2.54 11.03 7.23
N SER A 289 -2.83 9.75 7.41
CA SER A 289 -2.33 8.91 8.51
C SER A 289 -0.80 8.71 8.52
N ASN A 290 -0.12 8.84 7.37
CA ASN A 290 1.34 8.65 7.28
C ASN A 290 2.16 9.95 7.31
N LEU A 291 1.52 11.12 7.32
CA LEU A 291 2.23 12.40 7.42
C LEU A 291 3.07 12.50 8.70
N VAL A 292 2.56 11.96 9.81
CA VAL A 292 3.28 11.94 11.09
C VAL A 292 4.65 11.26 10.99
N ARG A 293 4.82 10.28 10.10
CA ARG A 293 6.11 9.61 9.87
C ARG A 293 7.13 10.55 9.22
N LEU A 294 6.70 11.36 8.25
CA LEU A 294 7.58 12.37 7.66
C LEU A 294 7.98 13.41 8.72
N LEU A 295 7.03 13.89 9.51
CA LEU A 295 7.30 14.86 10.57
C LEU A 295 8.32 14.31 11.58
N TYR A 296 8.15 13.07 12.03
CA TYR A 296 9.09 12.41 12.93
C TYR A 296 10.50 12.29 12.34
N LEU A 297 10.62 12.04 11.04
CA LEU A 297 11.93 11.91 10.35
C LEU A 297 12.58 13.26 10.08
N SER A 298 11.82 14.37 10.20
CA SER A 298 12.28 15.72 9.90
C SER A 298 12.65 16.53 11.16
N THR A 299 12.33 15.98 12.35
CA THR A 299 12.67 16.54 13.67
C THR A 299 13.92 15.89 14.24
#